data_05ed99933d13ec518ef3ec58e424186b
#
_entry.id   05ed99933d13ec518ef3ec58e424186b
#
_cell.length_a   1.000
_cell.length_b   1.000
_cell.length_c   1.000
_cell.angle_alpha   90.00
_cell.angle_beta   90.00
_cell.angle_gamma   90.00
#
_symmetry.space_group_name_H-M   'P 1'
#
loop_
_entity.id
_entity.type
_entity.pdbx_description
1 polymer ?
#
loop_
_entity_poly.entity_id
_entity_poly.type
_entity_poly.pdbx_seq_one_letter_code
_entity_poly.pdbx_strand_id
1 'polypeptide(L)'
;MTQARPVVTNIPVPRQLLRGERRPHIALVGLPRGGKSTLFQAASSTAVEAGCLEGSALPYATSRINVGLEQADLVDLPSVRTFHDLAEADRRVLLALVGGQPGKGGFKAPDLLIQVVDATALEPGLALSQELCELGKPLVIALNRLDEAREKGIYINVAALSEALGVPVVPTVAHMGK
;
A
#
# COMPACT_ATOMS: atom_id res chain seq x y z
N MET A 1 -19.46 -1.25 -22.85
CA MET A 1 -18.24 -1.74 -22.19
C MET A 1 -17.93 -0.79 -21.04
N THR A 2 -18.38 -1.13 -19.83
CA THR A 2 -18.16 -0.30 -18.64
C THR A 2 -16.72 -0.53 -18.20
N GLN A 3 -15.85 0.45 -18.42
CA GLN A 3 -14.51 0.42 -17.84
C GLN A 3 -14.64 0.35 -16.31
N ALA A 4 -14.20 -0.74 -15.73
CA ALA A 4 -14.10 -0.88 -14.29
C ALA A 4 -13.22 0.26 -13.76
N ARG A 5 -13.77 1.11 -12.90
CA ARG A 5 -13.00 2.19 -12.25
C ARG A 5 -11.90 1.56 -11.41
N PRO A 6 -10.65 2.02 -11.52
CA PRO A 6 -9.55 1.43 -10.76
C PRO A 6 -9.82 1.54 -9.25
N VAL A 7 -9.49 0.48 -8.53
CA VAL A 7 -9.73 0.26 -7.08
C VAL A 7 -9.25 1.41 -6.20
N VAL A 8 -8.22 2.11 -6.64
CA VAL A 8 -7.55 3.17 -5.86
C VAL A 8 -8.38 4.47 -5.78
N THR A 9 -9.41 4.63 -6.60
CA THR A 9 -10.28 5.82 -6.57
C THR A 9 -11.09 5.95 -5.27
N ASN A 10 -11.24 4.87 -4.52
CA ASN A 10 -11.99 4.85 -3.26
C ASN A 10 -11.11 4.89 -2.00
N ILE A 11 -9.78 4.91 -2.16
CA ILE A 11 -8.88 5.01 -1.00
C ILE A 11 -8.94 6.45 -0.47
N PRO A 12 -9.21 6.64 0.82
CA PRO A 12 -9.32 7.96 1.41
C PRO A 12 -7.94 8.62 1.54
N VAL A 13 -7.46 9.18 0.44
CA VAL A 13 -6.23 9.99 0.45
C VAL A 13 -6.54 11.33 1.11
N PRO A 14 -5.81 11.74 2.14
CA PRO A 14 -6.03 13.03 2.79
C PRO A 14 -5.95 14.18 1.78
N ARG A 15 -7.00 15.01 1.70
CA ARG A 15 -7.07 16.12 0.73
C ARG A 15 -5.89 17.09 0.81
N GLN A 16 -5.28 17.20 1.97
CA GLN A 16 -4.09 18.03 2.20
C GLN A 16 -2.89 17.56 1.35
N LEU A 17 -2.77 16.24 1.13
CA LEU A 17 -1.71 15.67 0.30
C LEU A 17 -1.95 15.93 -1.20
N LEU A 18 -3.21 16.09 -1.61
CA LEU A 18 -3.57 16.33 -3.02
C LEU A 18 -3.48 17.80 -3.43
N ARG A 19 -3.46 18.75 -2.47
CA ARG A 19 -3.42 20.19 -2.74
C ARG A 19 -2.01 20.79 -2.83
N GLY A 20 -0.98 19.96 -2.69
CA GLY A 20 0.42 20.42 -2.79
C GLY A 20 0.85 20.70 -4.24
N GLU A 21 1.91 21.50 -4.40
CA GLU A 21 2.51 21.80 -5.72
C GLU A 21 3.14 20.55 -6.37
N ARG A 22 3.35 19.47 -5.61
CA ARG A 22 3.91 18.21 -6.08
C ARG A 22 2.91 17.07 -5.95
N ARG A 23 3.02 16.09 -6.84
CA ARG A 23 2.25 14.85 -6.72
C ARG A 23 2.61 14.12 -5.44
N PRO A 24 1.61 13.62 -4.68
CA PRO A 24 1.86 12.80 -3.50
C PRO A 24 2.48 11.45 -3.89
N HIS A 25 3.39 10.99 -3.06
CA HIS A 25 4.05 9.70 -3.17
C HIS A 25 3.35 8.69 -2.26
N ILE A 26 2.76 7.65 -2.82
CA ILE A 26 1.99 6.64 -2.10
C ILE A 26 2.72 5.31 -2.19
N ALA A 27 3.06 4.70 -1.07
CA ALA A 27 3.72 3.40 -1.06
C ALA A 27 2.77 2.27 -0.70
N LEU A 28 2.78 1.20 -1.50
CA LEU A 28 2.16 -0.07 -1.15
C LEU A 28 3.13 -0.89 -0.29
N VAL A 29 2.64 -1.31 0.87
CA VAL A 29 3.38 -2.14 1.84
C VAL A 29 2.53 -3.36 2.18
N GLY A 30 3.14 -4.46 2.55
CA GLY A 30 2.40 -5.63 3.01
C GLY A 30 3.22 -6.91 2.98
N LEU A 31 2.62 -7.94 3.55
CA LEU A 31 3.20 -9.27 3.62
C LEU A 31 3.33 -9.90 2.22
N PRO A 32 4.24 -10.87 2.07
CA PRO A 32 4.29 -11.68 0.86
C PRO A 32 2.93 -12.34 0.59
N ARG A 33 2.53 -12.40 -0.69
CA ARG A 33 1.29 -13.03 -1.17
C ARG A 33 -0.02 -12.34 -0.75
N GLY A 34 0.01 -11.17 -0.10
CA GLY A 34 -1.19 -10.40 0.25
C GLY A 34 -1.95 -9.79 -0.93
N GLY A 35 -1.43 -9.89 -2.15
CA GLY A 35 -2.04 -9.32 -3.36
C GLY A 35 -1.58 -7.89 -3.69
N LYS A 36 -0.48 -7.44 -3.08
CA LYS A 36 0.09 -6.09 -3.26
C LYS A 36 0.35 -5.75 -4.73
N SER A 37 1.11 -6.58 -5.45
CA SER A 37 1.44 -6.34 -6.86
C SER A 37 0.22 -6.47 -7.79
N THR A 38 -0.77 -7.28 -7.43
CA THR A 38 -2.05 -7.33 -8.15
C THR A 38 -2.81 -6.01 -7.99
N LEU A 39 -2.86 -5.48 -6.77
CA LEU A 39 -3.48 -4.18 -6.48
C LEU A 39 -2.73 -3.05 -7.22
N PHE A 40 -1.40 -3.09 -7.22
CA PHE A 40 -0.57 -2.14 -7.95
C PHE A 40 -0.89 -2.13 -9.44
N GLN A 41 -0.93 -3.30 -10.07
CA GLN A 41 -1.25 -3.42 -11.50
C GLN A 41 -2.67 -2.94 -11.82
N ALA A 42 -3.65 -3.30 -10.97
CA ALA A 42 -5.04 -2.88 -11.15
C ALA A 42 -5.23 -1.36 -11.00
N ALA A 43 -4.40 -0.72 -10.18
CA ALA A 43 -4.45 0.72 -9.92
C ALA A 43 -3.67 1.55 -10.94
N SER A 44 -2.64 0.97 -11.56
CA SER A 44 -1.73 1.66 -12.46
C SER A 44 -2.46 2.22 -13.69
N SER A 45 -2.28 3.51 -13.94
CA SER A 45 -2.85 4.21 -15.10
C SER A 45 -1.83 4.53 -16.20
N THR A 46 -0.54 4.32 -15.93
CA THR A 46 0.57 4.54 -16.88
C THR A 46 1.49 3.32 -16.93
N ALA A 47 2.46 3.37 -17.84
CA ALA A 47 3.54 2.37 -17.88
C ALA A 47 4.25 2.29 -16.52
N VAL A 48 4.61 1.07 -16.14
CA VAL A 48 5.33 0.79 -14.89
C VAL A 48 6.81 1.06 -15.10
N GLU A 49 7.39 1.87 -14.23
CA GLU A 49 8.82 2.11 -14.16
C GLU A 49 9.42 1.28 -13.02
N ALA A 50 10.55 0.65 -13.24
CA ALA A 50 11.24 -0.17 -12.24
C ALA A 50 12.49 0.57 -11.73
N GLY A 51 12.76 0.41 -10.43
CA GLY A 51 13.95 0.90 -9.78
C GLY A 51 14.46 -0.09 -8.73
N CYS A 52 15.57 0.21 -8.10
CA CYS A 52 16.08 -0.53 -6.94
C CYS A 52 16.30 0.41 -5.78
N LEU A 53 16.03 -0.06 -4.56
CA LEU A 53 16.36 0.68 -3.35
C LEU A 53 17.87 0.84 -3.25
N GLU A 54 18.32 2.05 -2.94
CA GLU A 54 19.73 2.42 -2.95
C GLU A 54 20.56 1.50 -2.05
N GLY A 55 21.73 1.10 -2.54
CA GLY A 55 22.64 0.19 -1.84
C GLY A 55 22.12 -1.24 -1.71
N SER A 56 21.11 -1.62 -2.49
CA SER A 56 20.55 -2.98 -2.49
C SER A 56 20.09 -3.40 -3.88
N ALA A 57 19.90 -4.71 -4.08
CA ALA A 57 19.26 -5.27 -5.28
C ALA A 57 17.73 -5.41 -5.11
N LEU A 58 17.12 -4.75 -4.11
CA LEU A 58 15.70 -4.84 -3.85
C LEU A 58 14.91 -3.97 -4.85
N PRO A 59 14.13 -4.58 -5.75
CA PRO A 59 13.41 -3.86 -6.76
C PRO A 59 12.16 -3.19 -6.19
N TYR A 60 11.80 -2.03 -6.72
CA TYR A 60 10.48 -1.44 -6.56
C TYR A 60 9.93 -1.05 -7.93
N ALA A 61 8.62 -0.90 -8.00
CA ALA A 61 7.94 -0.45 -9.21
C ALA A 61 7.16 0.82 -8.93
N THR A 62 7.10 1.73 -9.89
CA THR A 62 6.32 2.97 -9.80
C THR A 62 5.37 3.09 -10.97
N SER A 63 4.21 3.67 -10.73
CA SER A 63 3.25 4.05 -11.76
C SER A 63 2.44 5.24 -11.29
N ARG A 64 1.85 5.98 -12.23
CA ARG A 64 0.87 7.01 -11.88
C ARG A 64 -0.49 6.39 -11.68
N ILE A 65 -1.22 6.96 -10.74
CA ILE A 65 -2.61 6.62 -10.47
C ILE A 65 -3.47 7.88 -10.46
N ASN A 66 -4.75 7.70 -10.75
CA ASN A 66 -5.73 8.79 -10.61
C ASN A 66 -6.44 8.65 -9.26
N VAL A 67 -6.42 9.72 -8.48
CA VAL A 67 -7.12 9.84 -7.20
C VAL A 67 -8.16 10.95 -7.34
N GLY A 68 -9.38 10.58 -7.73
CA GLY A 68 -10.38 11.56 -8.13
C GLY A 68 -9.96 12.31 -9.40
N LEU A 69 -9.79 13.64 -9.29
CA LEU A 69 -9.33 14.51 -10.38
C LEU A 69 -7.80 14.74 -10.35
N GLU A 70 -7.13 14.29 -9.31
CA GLU A 70 -5.70 14.51 -9.09
C GLU A 70 -4.90 13.25 -9.46
N GLN A 71 -3.58 13.42 -9.55
CA GLN A 71 -2.66 12.32 -9.81
C GLN A 71 -1.71 12.11 -8.63
N ALA A 72 -1.35 10.85 -8.39
CA ALA A 72 -0.35 10.47 -7.42
C ALA A 72 0.64 9.48 -8.05
N ASP A 73 1.84 9.41 -7.47
CA ASP A 73 2.82 8.39 -7.82
C ASP A 73 2.65 7.21 -6.83
N LEU A 74 2.26 6.05 -7.35
CA LEU A 74 2.11 4.81 -6.58
C LEU A 74 3.38 3.98 -6.71
N VAL A 75 3.87 3.49 -5.58
CA VAL A 75 5.08 2.68 -5.50
C VAL A 75 4.78 1.31 -4.91
N ASP A 76 5.11 0.25 -5.62
CA ASP A 76 5.08 -1.12 -5.12
C ASP A 76 6.46 -1.48 -4.52
N LEU A 77 6.55 -1.47 -3.20
CA LEU A 77 7.77 -1.82 -2.47
C LEU A 77 7.89 -3.35 -2.32
N PRO A 78 9.11 -3.88 -2.10
CA PRO A 78 9.28 -5.26 -1.69
C PRO A 78 8.39 -5.61 -0.49
N SER A 79 7.94 -6.86 -0.44
CA SER A 79 7.14 -7.34 0.70
C SER A 79 7.97 -7.37 1.97
N VAL A 80 7.33 -7.03 3.09
CA VAL A 80 7.94 -6.97 4.42
C VAL A 80 7.23 -7.98 5.30
N ARG A 81 7.98 -8.65 6.18
CA ARG A 81 7.41 -9.58 7.17
C ARG A 81 7.20 -8.92 8.52
N THR A 82 8.21 -8.22 9.00
CA THR A 82 8.20 -7.49 10.27
C THR A 82 9.33 -6.49 10.29
N PHE A 83 9.20 -5.45 11.10
CA PHE A 83 10.29 -4.51 11.37
C PHE A 83 10.96 -4.74 12.73
N HIS A 84 10.50 -5.72 13.51
CA HIS A 84 11.11 -6.05 14.80
C HIS A 84 12.30 -7.00 14.67
N ASP A 85 12.23 -7.99 13.80
CA ASP A 85 13.33 -8.92 13.52
C ASP A 85 13.89 -8.60 12.12
N LEU A 86 14.73 -7.57 12.07
CA LEU A 86 15.16 -6.91 10.84
C LEU A 86 16.08 -7.79 9.99
N ALA A 87 15.49 -8.61 9.13
CA ALA A 87 16.19 -9.07 7.94
C ALA A 87 16.66 -7.84 7.13
N GLU A 88 17.83 -7.94 6.49
CA GLU A 88 18.41 -6.81 5.74
C GLU A 88 17.43 -6.22 4.71
N ALA A 89 16.61 -7.06 4.08
CA ALA A 89 15.58 -6.62 3.13
C ALA A 89 14.50 -5.76 3.81
N ASP A 90 13.96 -6.20 4.96
CA ASP A 90 12.92 -5.49 5.69
C ASP A 90 13.44 -4.16 6.23
N ARG A 91 14.69 -4.15 6.73
CA ARG A 91 15.38 -2.93 7.15
C ARG A 91 15.51 -1.90 6.03
N ARG A 92 15.83 -2.32 4.81
CA ARG A 92 15.94 -1.41 3.65
C ARG A 92 14.60 -0.80 3.30
N VAL A 93 13.53 -1.59 3.34
CA VAL A 93 12.17 -1.06 3.13
C VAL A 93 11.81 -0.07 4.23
N LEU A 94 12.09 -0.38 5.50
CA LEU A 94 11.86 0.55 6.62
C LEU A 94 12.57 1.89 6.41
N LEU A 95 13.85 1.86 6.05
CA LEU A 95 14.61 3.08 5.78
C LEU A 95 14.00 3.90 4.62
N ALA A 96 13.53 3.23 3.57
CA ALA A 96 12.84 3.88 2.47
C ALA A 96 11.53 4.53 2.91
N LEU A 97 10.77 3.87 3.80
CA LEU A 97 9.50 4.40 4.32
C LEU A 97 9.71 5.64 5.20
N VAL A 98 10.72 5.63 6.06
CA VAL A 98 10.93 6.70 7.06
C VAL A 98 11.63 7.91 6.46
N GLY A 99 12.75 7.71 5.80
CA GLY A 99 13.65 8.79 5.39
C GLY A 99 13.72 9.05 3.88
N GLY A 100 13.22 8.09 3.09
CA GLY A 100 13.61 8.05 1.68
C GLY A 100 15.12 7.82 1.56
N GLN A 101 15.60 7.85 0.33
CA GLN A 101 17.04 7.73 0.07
C GLN A 101 17.46 8.91 -0.81
N PRO A 102 18.06 9.95 -0.24
CA PRO A 102 18.46 11.13 -0.97
C PRO A 102 19.62 10.80 -1.93
N GLY A 103 19.45 11.13 -3.20
CA GLY A 103 20.46 10.95 -4.24
C GLY A 103 19.87 11.26 -5.62
N LYS A 104 20.72 11.35 -6.66
CA LYS A 104 20.24 11.48 -8.05
C LYS A 104 19.48 10.18 -8.43
N GLY A 105 18.15 10.26 -8.49
CA GLY A 105 17.27 9.12 -8.72
C GLY A 105 16.88 8.36 -7.44
N GLY A 106 17.18 8.87 -6.25
CA GLY A 106 16.88 8.24 -4.98
C GLY A 106 15.37 8.14 -4.70
N PHE A 107 14.99 7.12 -3.95
CA PHE A 107 13.62 6.88 -3.53
C PHE A 107 13.15 8.00 -2.59
N LYS A 108 12.01 8.62 -2.90
CA LYS A 108 11.40 9.61 -2.01
C LYS A 108 10.58 8.94 -0.93
N ALA A 109 10.71 9.41 0.30
CA ALA A 109 9.84 8.96 1.38
C ALA A 109 8.37 9.17 1.01
N PRO A 110 7.50 8.15 1.23
CA PRO A 110 6.10 8.28 0.90
C PRO A 110 5.37 9.25 1.82
N ASP A 111 4.36 9.93 1.26
CA ASP A 111 3.46 10.81 1.98
C ASP A 111 2.29 10.04 2.62
N LEU A 112 1.96 8.88 2.06
CA LEU A 112 0.88 7.99 2.50
C LEU A 112 1.32 6.54 2.31
N LEU A 113 0.99 5.70 3.27
CA LEU A 113 1.15 4.25 3.19
C LEU A 113 -0.20 3.60 2.91
N ILE A 114 -0.23 2.67 1.98
CA ILE A 114 -1.34 1.75 1.78
C ILE A 114 -0.83 0.36 2.11
N GLN A 115 -1.30 -0.18 3.23
CA GLN A 115 -0.99 -1.55 3.57
C GLN A 115 -2.00 -2.50 2.94
N VAL A 116 -1.52 -3.49 2.20
CA VAL A 116 -2.38 -4.56 1.66
C VAL A 116 -2.39 -5.71 2.64
N VAL A 117 -3.59 -5.99 3.19
CA VAL A 117 -3.83 -7.05 4.17
C VAL A 117 -4.72 -8.11 3.54
N ASP A 118 -4.32 -9.37 3.70
CA ASP A 118 -5.10 -10.52 3.24
C ASP A 118 -6.21 -10.83 4.24
N ALA A 119 -7.47 -10.70 3.83
CA ALA A 119 -8.63 -10.98 4.66
C ALA A 119 -8.75 -12.46 5.07
N THR A 120 -8.09 -13.37 4.33
CA THR A 120 -8.08 -14.81 4.68
C THR A 120 -7.03 -15.16 5.73
N ALA A 121 -6.11 -14.25 6.03
CA ALA A 121 -5.02 -14.39 6.99
C ALA A 121 -4.79 -13.05 7.72
N LEU A 122 -5.79 -12.60 8.47
CA LEU A 122 -5.86 -11.24 9.02
C LEU A 122 -4.79 -10.97 10.08
N GLU A 123 -4.56 -11.91 10.99
CA GLU A 123 -3.71 -11.75 12.19
C GLU A 123 -2.28 -11.26 11.85
N PRO A 124 -1.51 -11.92 10.98
CA PRO A 124 -0.16 -11.44 10.66
C PRO A 124 -0.18 -10.08 9.93
N GLY A 125 -1.23 -9.80 9.16
CA GLY A 125 -1.41 -8.49 8.53
C GLY A 125 -1.60 -7.39 9.57
N LEU A 126 -2.39 -7.62 10.60
CA LEU A 126 -2.63 -6.65 11.68
C LEU A 126 -1.40 -6.43 12.56
N ALA A 127 -0.57 -7.46 12.78
CA ALA A 127 0.71 -7.29 13.46
C ALA A 127 1.59 -6.28 12.71
N LEU A 128 1.72 -6.41 11.41
CA LEU A 128 2.43 -5.43 10.58
C LEU A 128 1.75 -4.04 10.61
N SER A 129 0.41 -3.98 10.72
CA SER A 129 -0.30 -2.69 10.82
C SER A 129 0.14 -1.90 12.06
N GLN A 130 0.32 -2.57 13.18
CA GLN A 130 0.81 -1.92 14.41
C GLN A 130 2.19 -1.32 14.22
N GLU A 131 3.12 -2.09 13.63
CA GLU A 131 4.48 -1.62 13.33
C GLU A 131 4.47 -0.41 12.37
N LEU A 132 3.59 -0.41 11.37
CA LEU A 132 3.45 0.70 10.42
C LEU A 132 2.85 1.97 11.07
N CYS A 133 1.93 1.82 12.02
CA CYS A 133 1.38 2.95 12.78
C CYS A 133 2.47 3.69 13.59
N GLU A 134 3.47 2.96 14.10
CA GLU A 134 4.58 3.55 14.86
C GLU A 134 5.47 4.47 14.02
N LEU A 135 5.41 4.35 12.67
CA LEU A 135 6.16 5.23 11.78
C LEU A 135 5.60 6.68 11.73
N GLY A 136 4.43 6.92 12.30
CA GLY A 136 3.79 8.24 12.35
C GLY A 136 3.37 8.79 10.98
N LYS A 137 3.28 7.93 9.95
CA LYS A 137 2.82 8.31 8.62
C LYS A 137 1.33 8.03 8.45
N PRO A 138 0.62 8.81 7.63
CA PRO A 138 -0.73 8.47 7.23
C PRO A 138 -0.78 7.04 6.68
N LEU A 139 -1.68 6.21 7.21
CA LEU A 139 -1.85 4.81 6.85
C LEU A 139 -3.30 4.55 6.43
N VAL A 140 -3.48 3.78 5.37
CA VAL A 140 -4.75 3.20 4.94
C VAL A 140 -4.56 1.71 4.75
N ILE A 141 -5.50 0.90 5.20
CA ILE A 141 -5.48 -0.54 5.01
C ILE A 141 -6.39 -0.90 3.84
N ALA A 142 -5.81 -1.51 2.80
CA ALA A 142 -6.54 -2.17 1.74
C ALA A 142 -6.75 -3.64 2.14
N LEU A 143 -7.96 -3.95 2.62
CA LEU A 143 -8.33 -5.30 3.04
C LEU A 143 -8.75 -6.11 1.82
N ASN A 144 -7.80 -6.90 1.31
CA ASN A 144 -7.92 -7.64 0.06
C ASN A 144 -8.45 -9.07 0.26
N ARG A 145 -9.03 -9.66 -0.81
CA ARG A 145 -9.58 -11.02 -0.83
C ARG A 145 -10.77 -11.23 0.11
N LEU A 146 -11.60 -10.22 0.28
CA LEU A 146 -12.81 -10.34 1.10
C LEU A 146 -13.80 -11.35 0.53
N ASP A 147 -13.82 -11.54 -0.78
CA ASP A 147 -14.58 -12.58 -1.47
C ASP A 147 -14.12 -13.99 -1.04
N GLU A 148 -12.83 -14.27 -1.13
CA GLU A 148 -12.24 -15.54 -0.69
C GLU A 148 -12.45 -15.78 0.82
N ALA A 149 -12.33 -14.72 1.64
CA ALA A 149 -12.59 -14.82 3.08
C ALA A 149 -14.04 -15.24 3.36
N ARG A 150 -15.02 -14.63 2.68
CA ARG A 150 -16.45 -15.00 2.80
C ARG A 150 -16.72 -16.43 2.35
N GLU A 151 -16.12 -16.90 1.27
CA GLU A 151 -16.21 -18.27 0.80
C GLU A 151 -15.69 -19.27 1.84
N LYS A 152 -14.67 -18.87 2.62
CA LYS A 152 -14.12 -19.64 3.74
C LYS A 152 -14.91 -19.49 5.05
N GLY A 153 -16.04 -18.76 5.03
CA GLY A 153 -16.84 -18.49 6.23
C GLY A 153 -16.25 -17.46 7.18
N ILE A 154 -15.26 -16.67 6.73
CA ILE A 154 -14.65 -15.59 7.51
C ILE A 154 -15.41 -14.29 7.24
N TYR A 155 -16.09 -13.78 8.27
CA TYR A 155 -16.84 -12.53 8.20
C TYR A 155 -16.13 -11.43 8.98
N ILE A 156 -15.71 -10.40 8.29
CA ILE A 156 -14.99 -9.25 8.87
C ILE A 156 -15.90 -8.03 8.85
N ASN A 157 -16.14 -7.45 10.02
CA ASN A 157 -16.79 -6.14 10.12
C ASN A 157 -15.74 -5.05 9.86
N VAL A 158 -15.69 -4.57 8.62
CA VAL A 158 -14.70 -3.58 8.16
C VAL A 158 -14.80 -2.27 8.94
N ALA A 159 -16.01 -1.82 9.30
CA ALA A 159 -16.19 -0.59 10.05
C ALA A 159 -15.65 -0.72 11.47
N ALA A 160 -15.99 -1.80 12.16
CA ALA A 160 -15.46 -2.07 13.50
C ALA A 160 -13.94 -2.26 13.50
N LEU A 161 -13.39 -2.90 12.46
CA LEU A 161 -11.95 -3.04 12.30
C LEU A 161 -11.25 -1.69 12.12
N SER A 162 -11.82 -0.80 11.28
CA SER A 162 -11.31 0.54 11.08
C SER A 162 -11.33 1.37 12.36
N GLU A 163 -12.41 1.28 13.12
CA GLU A 163 -12.56 1.95 14.42
C GLU A 163 -11.52 1.44 15.44
N ALA A 164 -11.38 0.12 15.56
CA ALA A 164 -10.44 -0.51 16.48
C ALA A 164 -8.98 -0.16 16.19
N LEU A 165 -8.61 -0.05 14.90
CA LEU A 165 -7.26 0.29 14.49
C LEU A 165 -6.98 1.79 14.45
N GLY A 166 -8.01 2.63 14.45
CA GLY A 166 -7.89 4.08 14.31
C GLY A 166 -7.40 4.54 12.93
N VAL A 167 -7.43 3.65 11.93
CA VAL A 167 -7.03 3.95 10.55
C VAL A 167 -8.11 3.50 9.56
N PRO A 168 -8.26 4.17 8.40
CA PRO A 168 -9.21 3.77 7.39
C PRO A 168 -8.92 2.35 6.88
N VAL A 169 -9.95 1.49 6.84
CA VAL A 169 -9.91 0.17 6.22
C VAL A 169 -10.85 0.15 5.03
N VAL A 170 -10.31 -0.15 3.86
CA VAL A 170 -11.04 -0.18 2.59
C VAL A 170 -11.09 -1.62 2.07
N PRO A 171 -12.29 -2.17 1.86
CA PRO A 171 -12.42 -3.49 1.25
C PRO A 171 -11.98 -3.45 -0.21
N THR A 172 -11.18 -4.42 -0.61
CA THR A 172 -10.71 -4.54 -1.99
C THR A 172 -10.77 -5.99 -2.49
N VAL A 173 -10.96 -6.12 -3.80
CA VAL A 173 -10.86 -7.40 -4.53
C VAL A 173 -9.95 -7.13 -5.72
N ALA A 174 -8.64 -7.13 -5.47
CA ALA A 174 -7.63 -6.64 -6.41
C ALA A 174 -7.67 -7.33 -7.78
N HIS A 175 -7.96 -8.63 -7.84
CA HIS A 175 -8.05 -9.39 -9.10
C HIS A 175 -9.28 -9.01 -9.94
N MET A 176 -10.31 -8.42 -9.34
CA MET A 176 -11.51 -7.92 -10.04
C MET A 176 -11.43 -6.42 -10.36
N GLY A 177 -10.36 -5.74 -9.98
CA GLY A 177 -10.26 -4.29 -10.11
C GLY A 177 -11.24 -3.53 -9.20
N LYS A 178 -11.62 -4.09 -8.05
CA LYS A 178 -12.57 -3.54 -7.07
C LYS A 178 -11.93 -3.34 -5.71
#